data_16da12b64b11c99ff56c39a3a26ae3bb
#
_entry.id   16da12b64b11c99ff56c39a3a26ae3bb
#
_cell.length_a   1.000
_cell.length_b   1.000
_cell.length_c   1.000
_cell.angle_alpha   90.00
_cell.angle_beta   90.00
_cell.angle_gamma   90.00
#
_symmetry.space_group_name_H-M   'P 1'
#
loop_
_entity.id
_entity.type
_entity.pdbx_description
1 polymer ?
#
loop_
_entity_poly.entity_id
_entity_poly.type
_entity_poly.pdbx_seq_one_letter_code
_entity_poly.pdbx_strand_id
1 'polypeptide(L)'
;MHSIEKSSTFAGDLTKKKGVSMKILFVVNNYFCKGNGLDESARRTVQTLREAGEEVRVLSGPNLSDPDGEHPDYEMNNYDFPIIQPMLSSFDYHYADWHGKQIEEAVRWADVVHLEETFFVHHAAMNWAKKLGKPITGTYHVHPENIVVNALGFNGGYLISNLLYRYWCRVFYDNYEYLQCPTENVRERLVRHHVKAHCFTLSNGVIPDECLRPLTPPADYYDEERPLDLIYIGRTAVEKDQPTLYKAIRLSKYAKRIRLHIAGRGPKLDEYTKMAEKLYLDGVVSYRPTVGFYNREELRELAAKADLAVHSAFIEVEGMSITEAMQQAVVPVIATARYSGTATYALDERSTFPARDPKALAEKMDYWFDHPQERWETGFRYAESMKKYEIAGCARALIDMFRKAVEAKKNETSVNHHIVLSGNPSQTIREHRHSA
;
A
#
# COMPACT_ATOMS: atom_id res chain seq x y z
N MET A 1 22.22 9.92 -23.27
CA MET A 1 21.32 11.00 -23.73
C MET A 1 20.24 10.40 -24.65
N HIS A 2 19.23 9.70 -24.09
CA HIS A 2 18.02 9.28 -24.84
C HIS A 2 17.09 8.57 -23.87
N SER A 3 16.31 9.35 -23.10
CA SER A 3 15.16 8.79 -22.32
C SER A 3 14.28 9.88 -21.70
N ILE A 4 13.88 10.90 -22.46
CA ILE A 4 12.97 11.96 -21.96
C ILE A 4 11.80 12.25 -22.93
N GLU A 5 11.40 11.33 -23.80
CA GLU A 5 10.33 11.65 -24.77
C GLU A 5 9.02 10.83 -24.64
N LYS A 6 8.82 10.01 -23.60
CA LYS A 6 7.55 9.29 -23.40
C LYS A 6 6.63 9.82 -22.29
N SER A 7 6.95 10.97 -21.69
CA SER A 7 6.16 11.58 -20.62
C SER A 7 4.94 12.42 -21.09
N SER A 8 4.83 12.73 -22.39
CA SER A 8 3.86 13.74 -22.84
C SER A 8 2.41 13.27 -23.08
N THR A 9 2.17 11.96 -23.11
CA THR A 9 0.80 11.42 -23.33
C THR A 9 -0.02 11.31 -22.04
N PHE A 10 0.62 11.23 -20.89
CA PHE A 10 -0.06 11.10 -19.58
C PHE A 10 -0.65 12.43 -19.07
N ALA A 11 0.03 13.54 -19.35
CA ALA A 11 -0.41 14.89 -18.91
C ALA A 11 -1.69 15.38 -19.61
N GLY A 12 -1.97 14.88 -20.82
CA GLY A 12 -3.11 15.34 -21.63
C GLY A 12 -4.49 15.00 -21.06
N ASP A 13 -4.60 13.93 -20.27
CA ASP A 13 -5.89 13.46 -19.73
C ASP A 13 -6.21 14.01 -18.33
N LEU A 14 -5.19 14.47 -17.60
CA LEU A 14 -5.33 15.07 -16.27
C LEU A 14 -5.77 16.55 -16.31
N THR A 15 -5.53 17.27 -17.40
CA THR A 15 -5.70 18.74 -17.49
C THR A 15 -7.12 19.23 -17.87
N LYS A 16 -8.11 18.36 -18.03
CA LYS A 16 -9.44 18.72 -18.59
C LYS A 16 -10.38 19.48 -17.67
N LYS A 17 -10.05 19.76 -16.40
CA LYS A 17 -10.80 20.73 -15.56
C LYS A 17 -9.82 21.77 -15.01
N LYS A 18 -9.69 22.94 -15.65
CA LYS A 18 -9.06 24.13 -15.05
C LYS A 18 -9.91 24.63 -13.88
N GLY A 19 -9.82 23.98 -12.73
CA GLY A 19 -10.17 24.54 -11.44
C GLY A 19 -9.00 25.33 -10.88
N VAL A 20 -9.24 26.16 -9.88
CA VAL A 20 -8.16 26.80 -9.10
C VAL A 20 -7.34 25.67 -8.46
N SER A 21 -6.01 25.75 -8.63
CA SER A 21 -5.05 24.83 -7.98
C SER A 21 -5.24 24.87 -6.46
N MET A 22 -5.20 23.73 -5.83
CA MET A 22 -5.36 23.58 -4.39
C MET A 22 -4.01 23.32 -3.72
N LYS A 23 -3.79 23.94 -2.58
CA LYS A 23 -2.58 23.77 -1.76
C LYS A 23 -2.76 22.58 -0.83
N ILE A 24 -2.07 21.50 -1.12
CA ILE A 24 -2.17 20.21 -0.39
C ILE A 24 -0.88 19.99 0.38
N LEU A 25 -0.98 19.85 1.70
CA LEU A 25 0.15 19.44 2.53
C LEU A 25 0.09 17.92 2.75
N PHE A 26 1.07 17.19 2.22
CA PHE A 26 1.30 15.79 2.56
C PHE A 26 2.24 15.69 3.76
N VAL A 27 1.80 14.99 4.80
CA VAL A 27 2.63 14.69 5.98
C VAL A 27 2.99 13.21 5.94
N VAL A 28 4.28 12.93 5.78
CA VAL A 28 4.85 11.58 5.67
C VAL A 28 6.04 11.48 6.60
N ASN A 29 6.22 10.37 7.29
CA ASN A 29 7.33 10.26 8.23
C ASN A 29 8.69 10.11 7.53
N ASN A 30 8.78 9.26 6.49
CA ASN A 30 10.02 8.95 5.76
C ASN A 30 9.84 9.01 4.24
N TYR A 31 9.52 10.16 3.69
CA TYR A 31 9.16 10.31 2.27
C TYR A 31 10.20 9.78 1.28
N PHE A 32 11.49 9.82 1.61
CA PHE A 32 12.59 9.40 0.73
C PHE A 32 13.13 8.00 1.03
N CYS A 33 12.53 7.24 1.95
CA CYS A 33 12.95 5.87 2.22
C CYS A 33 12.71 4.98 0.99
N LYS A 34 13.74 4.23 0.57
CA LYS A 34 13.66 3.32 -0.58
C LYS A 34 13.27 1.90 -0.11
N GLY A 35 12.32 1.27 -0.82
CA GLY A 35 11.92 -0.12 -0.56
C GLY A 35 10.84 -0.28 0.52
N ASN A 36 10.29 0.80 1.04
CA ASN A 36 9.08 0.80 1.85
C ASN A 36 7.87 1.14 0.98
N GLY A 37 6.87 0.26 0.95
CA GLY A 37 5.69 0.41 0.08
C GLY A 37 4.86 1.66 0.35
N LEU A 38 4.80 2.12 1.62
CA LEU A 38 4.11 3.35 1.99
C LEU A 38 4.79 4.58 1.37
N ASP A 39 6.08 4.71 1.60
CA ASP A 39 6.85 5.88 1.16
C ASP A 39 6.91 5.95 -0.37
N GLU A 40 7.01 4.79 -1.03
CA GLU A 40 6.92 4.69 -2.49
C GLU A 40 5.54 5.11 -3.01
N SER A 41 4.46 4.67 -2.34
CA SER A 41 3.09 5.05 -2.66
C SER A 41 2.88 6.57 -2.50
N ALA A 42 3.34 7.15 -1.39
CA ALA A 42 3.24 8.58 -1.14
C ALA A 42 3.98 9.40 -2.21
N ARG A 43 5.21 9.00 -2.60
CA ARG A 43 5.95 9.68 -3.67
C ARG A 43 5.21 9.65 -5.00
N ARG A 44 4.70 8.48 -5.40
CA ARG A 44 3.93 8.31 -6.64
C ARG A 44 2.68 9.19 -6.63
N THR A 45 1.96 9.21 -5.51
CA THR A 45 0.75 10.03 -5.34
C THR A 45 1.08 11.52 -5.42
N VAL A 46 2.07 12.01 -4.68
CA VAL A 46 2.49 13.41 -4.70
C VAL A 46 2.91 13.84 -6.11
N GLN A 47 3.73 13.03 -6.79
CA GLN A 47 4.13 13.32 -8.17
C GLN A 47 2.92 13.41 -9.10
N THR A 48 2.01 12.45 -9.04
CA THR A 48 0.82 12.44 -9.92
C THR A 48 -0.11 13.62 -9.64
N LEU A 49 -0.25 14.05 -8.38
CA LEU A 49 -1.03 15.24 -8.02
C LEU A 49 -0.37 16.53 -8.53
N ARG A 50 0.95 16.62 -8.47
CA ARG A 50 1.72 17.76 -9.05
C ARG A 50 1.57 17.80 -10.58
N GLU A 51 1.64 16.65 -11.24
CA GLU A 51 1.40 16.51 -12.69
C GLU A 51 -0.05 16.87 -13.08
N ALA A 52 -1.00 16.64 -12.18
CA ALA A 52 -2.39 17.06 -12.35
C ALA A 52 -2.62 18.58 -12.15
N GLY A 53 -1.58 19.31 -11.74
CA GLY A 53 -1.61 20.76 -11.59
C GLY A 53 -1.97 21.27 -10.19
N GLU A 54 -2.01 20.39 -9.19
CA GLU A 54 -2.21 20.79 -7.80
C GLU A 54 -0.88 21.27 -7.15
N GLU A 55 -0.96 22.21 -6.21
CA GLU A 55 0.20 22.65 -5.44
C GLU A 55 0.42 21.73 -4.25
N VAL A 56 1.33 20.77 -4.37
CA VAL A 56 1.60 19.79 -3.31
C VAL A 56 2.94 20.08 -2.67
N ARG A 57 2.96 20.23 -1.34
CA ARG A 57 4.17 20.28 -0.52
C ARG A 57 4.20 19.09 0.45
N VAL A 58 5.41 18.63 0.74
CA VAL A 58 5.68 17.51 1.62
C VAL A 58 6.37 18.00 2.90
N LEU A 59 5.83 17.57 4.04
CA LEU A 59 6.47 17.67 5.35
C LEU A 59 6.93 16.28 5.76
N SER A 60 8.24 16.10 5.95
CA SER A 60 8.84 14.79 6.25
C SER A 60 10.17 14.93 7.00
N GLY A 61 10.67 13.82 7.51
CA GLY A 61 12.07 13.68 7.90
C GLY A 61 13.03 13.83 6.72
N PRO A 62 14.35 13.92 6.97
CA PRO A 62 15.35 14.17 5.97
C PRO A 62 15.54 13.00 5.01
N ASN A 63 16.11 13.29 3.83
CA ASN A 63 16.52 12.26 2.88
C ASN A 63 17.81 11.57 3.31
N LEU A 64 17.71 10.55 4.16
CA LEU A 64 18.88 9.80 4.63
C LEU A 64 19.52 8.91 3.56
N SER A 65 18.77 8.57 2.51
CA SER A 65 19.28 7.71 1.41
C SER A 65 20.15 8.48 0.43
N ASP A 66 19.95 9.80 0.33
CA ASP A 66 20.69 10.70 -0.55
C ASP A 66 20.67 12.11 0.07
N PRO A 67 21.56 12.39 1.04
CA PRO A 67 21.57 13.68 1.76
C PRO A 67 21.87 14.91 0.89
N ASP A 68 22.49 14.72 -0.26
CA ASP A 68 22.81 15.78 -1.22
C ASP A 68 21.76 15.88 -2.36
N GLY A 69 20.73 15.04 -2.32
CA GLY A 69 19.69 14.93 -3.34
C GLY A 69 18.46 15.80 -3.07
N GLU A 70 17.29 15.30 -3.45
CA GLU A 70 16.02 15.99 -3.22
C GLU A 70 15.67 16.01 -1.73
N HIS A 71 15.10 17.13 -1.27
CA HIS A 71 14.63 17.35 0.10
C HIS A 71 13.11 17.55 0.13
N PRO A 72 12.43 17.25 1.26
CA PRO A 72 11.04 17.63 1.43
C PRO A 72 10.89 19.15 1.49
N ASP A 73 9.73 19.67 1.11
CA ASP A 73 9.46 21.11 1.15
C ASP A 73 9.55 21.71 2.57
N TYR A 74 9.22 20.88 3.57
CA TYR A 74 9.37 21.19 5.00
C TYR A 74 10.12 20.03 5.66
N GLU A 75 11.42 20.17 5.79
CA GLU A 75 12.28 19.13 6.36
C GLU A 75 12.29 19.20 7.88
N MET A 76 11.97 18.08 8.52
CA MET A 76 12.04 17.89 9.96
C MET A 76 13.32 17.13 10.30
N ASN A 77 13.93 17.41 11.45
CA ASN A 77 15.02 16.59 11.94
C ASN A 77 14.57 15.16 12.21
N ASN A 78 15.51 14.22 12.26
CA ASN A 78 15.24 12.90 12.81
C ASN A 78 15.14 12.97 14.33
N TYR A 79 14.23 12.16 14.86
CA TYR A 79 14.12 11.90 16.28
C TYR A 79 14.48 10.43 16.56
N ASP A 80 15.60 10.23 17.25
CA ASP A 80 16.09 8.90 17.61
C ASP A 80 15.59 8.50 19.00
N PHE A 81 14.91 7.36 19.07
CA PHE A 81 14.51 6.76 20.35
C PHE A 81 15.64 5.86 20.88
N PRO A 82 16.37 6.23 21.95
CA PRO A 82 17.59 5.55 22.38
C PRO A 82 17.47 4.03 22.58
N ILE A 83 16.30 3.56 23.01
CA ILE A 83 16.07 2.13 23.33
C ILE A 83 15.60 1.35 22.11
N ILE A 84 14.73 1.93 21.26
CA ILE A 84 14.09 1.19 20.16
C ILE A 84 14.66 1.53 18.79
N GLN A 85 15.50 2.55 18.68
CA GLN A 85 16.11 2.97 17.41
C GLN A 85 16.86 1.86 16.68
N PRO A 86 17.68 1.01 17.35
CA PRO A 86 18.33 -0.10 16.65
C PRO A 86 17.34 -1.07 15.99
N MET A 87 16.18 -1.29 16.62
CA MET A 87 15.11 -2.11 16.04
C MET A 87 14.47 -1.38 14.86
N LEU A 88 14.13 -0.10 14.99
CA LEU A 88 13.53 0.71 13.92
C LEU A 88 14.44 0.79 12.71
N SER A 89 15.73 1.04 12.91
CA SER A 89 16.73 1.10 11.83
C SER A 89 16.90 -0.24 11.09
N SER A 90 16.62 -1.38 11.74
CA SER A 90 16.60 -2.68 11.06
C SER A 90 15.44 -2.82 10.06
N PHE A 91 14.46 -1.93 10.14
CA PHE A 91 13.34 -1.80 9.19
C PHE A 91 13.51 -0.58 8.25
N ASP A 92 14.68 0.07 8.24
CA ASP A 92 14.93 1.34 7.56
C ASP A 92 13.92 2.45 7.97
N TYR A 93 13.50 2.44 9.24
CA TYR A 93 12.49 3.36 9.75
C TYR A 93 13.07 4.37 10.75
N HIS A 94 12.77 5.65 10.52
CA HIS A 94 13.14 6.76 11.36
C HIS A 94 11.92 7.62 11.67
N TYR A 95 11.89 8.31 12.81
CA TYR A 95 10.82 9.23 13.13
C TYR A 95 11.23 10.67 12.81
N ALA A 96 10.37 11.38 12.09
CA ALA A 96 10.49 12.83 11.94
C ALA A 96 10.19 13.52 13.27
N ASP A 97 11.00 14.51 13.64
CA ASP A 97 10.75 15.33 14.83
C ASP A 97 9.43 16.09 14.69
N TRP A 98 8.69 16.20 15.80
CA TRP A 98 7.36 16.80 15.83
C TRP A 98 7.31 18.14 16.60
N HIS A 99 8.47 18.72 16.94
CA HIS A 99 8.58 19.94 17.74
C HIS A 99 8.87 21.21 16.91
N GLY A 100 9.00 21.13 15.60
CA GLY A 100 9.43 22.23 14.75
C GLY A 100 8.34 23.28 14.48
N LYS A 101 8.75 24.55 14.37
CA LYS A 101 7.88 25.67 13.90
C LYS A 101 7.46 25.47 12.45
N GLN A 102 8.23 24.72 11.66
CA GLN A 102 7.94 24.38 10.27
C GLN A 102 6.59 23.69 10.11
N ILE A 103 6.13 22.91 11.12
CA ILE A 103 4.81 22.25 11.09
C ILE A 103 3.68 23.28 11.03
N GLU A 104 3.75 24.33 11.89
CA GLU A 104 2.77 25.42 11.86
C GLU A 104 2.79 26.15 10.52
N GLU A 105 3.96 26.46 10.00
CA GLU A 105 4.14 27.16 8.72
C GLU A 105 3.54 26.34 7.58
N ALA A 106 3.87 25.05 7.52
CA ALA A 106 3.35 24.13 6.51
C ALA A 106 1.82 24.04 6.53
N VAL A 107 1.23 23.91 7.73
CA VAL A 107 -0.23 23.83 7.89
C VAL A 107 -0.88 25.19 7.53
N ARG A 108 -0.29 26.32 7.87
CA ARG A 108 -0.81 27.65 7.48
C ARG A 108 -0.86 27.83 5.96
N TRP A 109 0.14 27.34 5.25
CA TRP A 109 0.21 27.40 3.80
C TRP A 109 -0.87 26.59 3.11
N ALA A 110 -1.27 25.45 3.68
CA ALA A 110 -2.16 24.49 3.04
C ALA A 110 -3.65 24.91 3.04
N ASP A 111 -4.38 24.49 2.01
CA ASP A 111 -5.85 24.48 1.98
C ASP A 111 -6.40 23.19 2.63
N VAL A 112 -5.68 22.08 2.51
CA VAL A 112 -6.00 20.78 3.12
C VAL A 112 -4.73 20.11 3.63
N VAL A 113 -4.82 19.43 4.77
CA VAL A 113 -3.72 18.65 5.37
C VAL A 113 -4.03 17.17 5.22
N HIS A 114 -3.15 16.44 4.53
CA HIS A 114 -3.27 15.00 4.30
C HIS A 114 -2.23 14.23 5.10
N LEU A 115 -2.68 13.25 5.89
CA LEU A 115 -1.86 12.51 6.83
C LEU A 115 -1.74 11.04 6.37
N GLU A 116 -0.52 10.62 6.04
CA GLU A 116 -0.25 9.27 5.54
C GLU A 116 -0.13 8.22 6.64
N GLU A 117 0.14 8.64 7.88
CA GLU A 117 0.38 7.73 9.00
C GLU A 117 -0.24 8.27 10.30
N THR A 118 -0.13 7.49 11.38
CA THR A 118 -0.70 7.80 12.70
C THR A 118 0.39 7.92 13.77
N PHE A 119 1.44 8.71 13.49
CA PHE A 119 2.59 8.89 14.37
C PHE A 119 2.73 10.35 14.87
N PHE A 120 3.83 10.66 15.57
CA PHE A 120 4.01 11.91 16.31
C PHE A 120 3.93 13.17 15.45
N VAL A 121 4.64 13.20 14.30
CA VAL A 121 4.63 14.35 13.41
C VAL A 121 3.23 14.57 12.79
N HIS A 122 2.51 13.49 12.49
CA HIS A 122 1.12 13.54 12.00
C HIS A 122 0.18 14.09 13.07
N HIS A 123 0.36 13.68 14.33
CA HIS A 123 -0.41 14.21 15.45
C HIS A 123 -0.16 15.71 15.66
N ALA A 124 1.10 16.16 15.55
CA ALA A 124 1.44 17.57 15.63
C ALA A 124 0.80 18.38 14.49
N ALA A 125 0.91 17.90 13.25
CA ALA A 125 0.28 18.54 12.08
C ALA A 125 -1.26 18.58 12.21
N MET A 126 -1.88 17.49 12.67
CA MET A 126 -3.31 17.42 12.96
C MET A 126 -3.74 18.47 14.00
N ASN A 127 -2.98 18.65 15.08
CA ASN A 127 -3.31 19.63 16.12
C ASN A 127 -3.21 21.06 15.59
N TRP A 128 -2.21 21.37 14.77
CA TRP A 128 -2.13 22.65 14.10
C TRP A 128 -3.27 22.86 13.09
N ALA A 129 -3.63 21.83 12.32
CA ALA A 129 -4.76 21.90 11.40
C ALA A 129 -6.07 22.22 12.11
N LYS A 130 -6.35 21.56 13.25
CA LYS A 130 -7.52 21.88 14.09
C LYS A 130 -7.49 23.31 14.61
N LYS A 131 -6.35 23.77 15.13
CA LYS A 131 -6.18 25.13 15.64
C LYS A 131 -6.40 26.19 14.57
N LEU A 132 -6.01 25.90 13.33
CA LEU A 132 -6.10 26.82 12.21
C LEU A 132 -7.38 26.60 11.36
N GLY A 133 -8.27 25.71 11.77
CA GLY A 133 -9.52 25.42 11.08
C GLY A 133 -9.32 24.81 9.67
N LYS A 134 -8.19 24.11 9.45
CA LYS A 134 -7.91 23.45 8.17
C LYS A 134 -8.56 22.07 8.12
N PRO A 135 -9.13 21.66 6.97
CA PRO A 135 -9.64 20.29 6.79
C PRO A 135 -8.50 19.27 6.86
N ILE A 136 -8.79 18.12 7.47
CA ILE A 136 -7.85 17.04 7.67
C ILE A 136 -8.35 15.82 6.94
N THR A 137 -7.50 15.23 6.13
CA THR A 137 -7.74 13.96 5.45
C THR A 137 -6.60 13.00 5.72
N GLY A 138 -6.76 11.74 5.39
CA GLY A 138 -5.65 10.81 5.51
C GLY A 138 -5.85 9.53 4.72
N THR A 139 -4.80 8.71 4.68
CA THR A 139 -4.80 7.38 4.09
C THR A 139 -4.51 6.34 5.18
N TYR A 140 -5.17 5.19 5.07
CA TYR A 140 -4.90 4.05 5.95
C TYR A 140 -3.80 3.17 5.34
N HIS A 141 -2.58 3.26 5.86
CA HIS A 141 -1.44 2.51 5.30
C HIS A 141 -0.95 1.35 6.16
N VAL A 142 -1.23 1.35 7.47
CA VAL A 142 -0.61 0.40 8.39
C VAL A 142 -1.66 -0.24 9.28
N HIS A 143 -1.66 -1.56 9.34
CA HIS A 143 -2.38 -2.28 10.38
C HIS A 143 -1.55 -2.30 11.67
N PRO A 144 -2.13 -2.04 12.86
CA PRO A 144 -1.43 -2.22 14.14
C PRO A 144 -0.82 -3.60 14.30
N GLU A 145 -1.47 -4.61 13.72
CA GLU A 145 -1.00 -5.99 13.71
C GLU A 145 0.38 -6.13 13.04
N ASN A 146 0.69 -5.34 11.99
CA ASN A 146 2.00 -5.35 11.36
C ASN A 146 3.10 -4.95 12.35
N ILE A 147 2.84 -3.92 13.16
CA ILE A 147 3.81 -3.43 14.15
C ILE A 147 3.98 -4.45 15.27
N VAL A 148 2.84 -4.87 15.86
CA VAL A 148 2.84 -5.71 17.06
C VAL A 148 3.34 -7.12 16.79
N VAL A 149 2.99 -7.72 15.65
CA VAL A 149 3.47 -9.07 15.28
C VAL A 149 4.97 -9.08 15.01
N ASN A 150 5.51 -8.05 14.40
CA ASN A 150 6.96 -7.96 14.17
C ASN A 150 7.75 -7.64 15.45
N ALA A 151 7.16 -6.89 16.40
CA ALA A 151 7.82 -6.52 17.65
C ALA A 151 7.73 -7.59 18.75
N LEU A 152 6.57 -8.23 18.91
CA LEU A 152 6.25 -9.11 20.04
C LEU A 152 6.01 -10.58 19.64
N GLY A 153 6.08 -10.91 18.36
CA GLY A 153 5.69 -12.22 17.85
C GLY A 153 4.17 -12.44 17.88
N PHE A 154 3.75 -13.61 17.39
CA PHE A 154 2.34 -13.88 17.06
C PHE A 154 1.40 -14.04 18.25
N ASN A 155 1.84 -14.68 19.32
CA ASN A 155 0.95 -15.20 20.38
C ASN A 155 0.44 -14.16 21.38
N GLY A 156 1.05 -12.96 21.48
CA GLY A 156 0.67 -11.89 22.43
C GLY A 156 0.07 -10.66 21.75
N GLY A 157 0.11 -10.61 20.41
CA GLY A 157 -0.06 -9.36 19.66
C GLY A 157 -1.51 -8.89 19.50
N TYR A 158 -2.49 -9.76 19.42
CA TYR A 158 -3.85 -9.35 19.02
C TYR A 158 -4.56 -8.42 20.00
N LEU A 159 -4.40 -8.61 21.31
CA LEU A 159 -4.99 -7.70 22.30
C LEU A 159 -4.36 -6.32 22.20
N ILE A 160 -3.04 -6.27 22.13
CA ILE A 160 -2.27 -5.01 22.03
C ILE A 160 -2.58 -4.32 20.70
N SER A 161 -2.62 -5.07 19.60
CA SER A 161 -3.01 -4.54 18.27
C SER A 161 -4.41 -3.93 18.30
N ASN A 162 -5.35 -4.57 18.96
CA ASN A 162 -6.72 -4.07 19.06
C ASN A 162 -6.83 -2.80 19.92
N LEU A 163 -6.06 -2.71 21.01
CA LEU A 163 -5.97 -1.49 21.81
C LEU A 163 -5.34 -0.34 21.02
N LEU A 164 -4.23 -0.61 20.31
CA LEU A 164 -3.58 0.35 19.45
C LEU A 164 -4.50 0.81 18.29
N TYR A 165 -5.24 -0.13 17.70
CA TYR A 165 -6.22 0.19 16.66
C TYR A 165 -7.32 1.14 17.19
N ARG A 166 -7.88 0.83 18.36
CA ARG A 166 -8.90 1.69 18.98
C ARG A 166 -8.34 3.08 19.33
N TYR A 167 -7.09 3.14 19.79
CA TYR A 167 -6.40 4.40 20.02
C TYR A 167 -6.28 5.21 18.72
N TRP A 168 -5.82 4.60 17.61
CA TRP A 168 -5.73 5.28 16.32
C TRP A 168 -7.09 5.76 15.81
N CYS A 169 -8.13 4.94 15.95
CA CYS A 169 -9.47 5.34 15.55
C CYS A 169 -9.90 6.62 16.30
N ARG A 170 -9.68 6.69 17.61
CA ARG A 170 -10.14 7.81 18.44
C ARG A 170 -9.26 9.06 18.32
N VAL A 171 -7.95 8.87 18.27
CA VAL A 171 -7.00 9.98 18.30
C VAL A 171 -6.79 10.58 16.92
N PHE A 172 -6.78 9.74 15.87
CA PHE A 172 -6.54 10.18 14.50
C PHE A 172 -7.82 10.14 13.65
N TYR A 173 -8.33 8.98 13.31
CA TYR A 173 -9.35 8.82 12.27
C TYR A 173 -10.69 9.49 12.61
N ASP A 174 -11.08 9.57 13.89
CA ASP A 174 -12.27 10.33 14.32
C ASP A 174 -12.15 11.85 14.09
N ASN A 175 -10.95 12.33 13.77
CA ASN A 175 -10.65 13.74 13.56
C ASN A 175 -10.45 14.12 12.08
N TYR A 176 -10.58 13.16 11.18
CA TYR A 176 -10.49 13.40 9.74
C TYR A 176 -11.88 13.66 9.16
N GLU A 177 -11.99 14.57 8.21
CA GLU A 177 -13.19 14.73 7.40
C GLU A 177 -13.36 13.52 6.47
N TYR A 178 -12.26 13.10 5.81
CA TYR A 178 -12.26 11.94 4.91
C TYR A 178 -11.05 11.05 5.16
N LEU A 179 -11.26 9.74 5.03
CA LEU A 179 -10.22 8.71 5.16
C LEU A 179 -10.23 7.78 3.96
N GLN A 180 -9.14 7.78 3.19
CA GLN A 180 -8.90 6.83 2.12
C GLN A 180 -8.60 5.45 2.70
N CYS A 181 -9.32 4.45 2.25
CA CYS A 181 -9.15 3.04 2.59
C CYS A 181 -8.69 2.31 1.33
N PRO A 182 -7.44 1.81 1.25
CA PRO A 182 -6.93 1.20 0.03
C PRO A 182 -7.76 0.00 -0.46
N THR A 183 -8.43 -0.71 0.46
CA THR A 183 -9.29 -1.84 0.14
C THR A 183 -10.59 -1.79 0.94
N GLU A 184 -11.61 -2.50 0.44
CA GLU A 184 -12.90 -2.63 1.11
C GLU A 184 -12.77 -3.29 2.50
N ASN A 185 -11.86 -4.26 2.65
CA ASN A 185 -11.56 -4.89 3.94
C ASN A 185 -11.17 -3.87 5.02
N VAL A 186 -10.34 -2.88 4.65
CA VAL A 186 -9.96 -1.77 5.54
C VAL A 186 -11.16 -0.90 5.87
N ARG A 187 -11.93 -0.50 4.86
CA ARG A 187 -13.12 0.36 5.06
C ARG A 187 -14.13 -0.29 5.98
N GLU A 188 -14.48 -1.55 5.75
CA GLU A 188 -15.41 -2.30 6.59
C GLU A 188 -14.93 -2.41 8.05
N ARG A 189 -13.61 -2.59 8.25
CA ARG A 189 -13.03 -2.64 9.59
C ARG A 189 -13.23 -1.31 10.33
N LEU A 190 -12.97 -0.17 9.67
CA LEU A 190 -13.15 1.16 10.24
C LEU A 190 -14.61 1.46 10.55
N VAL A 191 -15.52 1.12 9.65
CA VAL A 191 -16.98 1.26 9.86
C VAL A 191 -17.45 0.44 11.05
N ARG A 192 -17.01 -0.81 11.20
CA ARG A 192 -17.32 -1.66 12.36
C ARG A 192 -16.81 -1.08 13.69
N HIS A 193 -15.76 -0.26 13.64
CA HIS A 193 -15.23 0.46 14.82
C HIS A 193 -15.84 1.85 15.01
N HIS A 194 -16.87 2.18 14.23
CA HIS A 194 -17.61 3.46 14.31
C HIS A 194 -16.70 4.69 14.17
N VAL A 195 -15.75 4.64 13.23
CA VAL A 195 -14.91 5.80 12.93
C VAL A 195 -15.76 6.89 12.30
N LYS A 196 -15.55 8.15 12.75
CA LYS A 196 -16.37 9.31 12.37
C LYS A 196 -16.04 9.85 10.98
N ALA A 197 -14.81 9.63 10.50
CA ALA A 197 -14.41 10.06 9.16
C ALA A 197 -15.28 9.42 8.07
N HIS A 198 -15.49 10.14 6.99
CA HIS A 198 -16.08 9.57 5.78
C HIS A 198 -15.07 8.61 5.13
N CYS A 199 -15.20 7.30 5.45
CA CYS A 199 -14.35 6.25 4.91
C CYS A 199 -14.81 5.86 3.50
N PHE A 200 -13.89 5.87 2.52
CA PHE A 200 -14.19 5.43 1.16
C PHE A 200 -13.06 4.56 0.61
N THR A 201 -13.42 3.58 -0.20
CA THR A 201 -12.46 2.65 -0.80
C THR A 201 -11.83 3.29 -2.03
N LEU A 202 -10.51 3.48 -1.97
CA LEU A 202 -9.71 4.00 -3.06
C LEU A 202 -8.30 3.43 -2.97
N SER A 203 -7.89 2.67 -3.99
CA SER A 203 -6.53 2.13 -4.12
C SER A 203 -5.47 3.23 -4.08
N ASN A 204 -4.28 2.90 -3.60
CA ASN A 204 -3.10 3.78 -3.68
C ASN A 204 -2.64 4.01 -5.13
N GLY A 205 -3.18 3.25 -6.05
CA GLY A 205 -2.93 3.38 -7.48
C GLY A 205 -1.71 2.58 -7.96
N VAL A 206 -1.86 1.99 -9.13
CA VAL A 206 -0.82 1.22 -9.82
C VAL A 206 -0.27 2.09 -10.94
N ILE A 207 1.05 2.23 -11.05
CA ILE A 207 1.66 2.91 -12.21
C ILE A 207 1.41 2.00 -13.43
N PRO A 208 0.75 2.50 -14.49
CA PRO A 208 0.57 1.72 -15.70
C PRO A 208 1.91 1.25 -16.25
N ASP A 209 1.95 0.01 -16.66
CA ASP A 209 3.14 -0.60 -17.22
C ASP A 209 2.80 -1.40 -18.46
N GLU A 210 3.71 -1.39 -19.44
CA GLU A 210 3.58 -2.22 -20.63
C GLU A 210 3.68 -3.69 -20.19
N CYS A 211 2.74 -4.52 -20.62
CA CYS A 211 2.81 -5.95 -20.43
C CYS A 211 3.88 -6.54 -21.36
N LEU A 212 4.95 -7.08 -20.79
CA LEU A 212 6.04 -7.69 -21.53
C LEU A 212 5.72 -9.12 -22.00
N ARG A 213 4.70 -9.75 -21.40
CA ARG A 213 4.29 -11.10 -21.80
C ARG A 213 3.73 -11.08 -23.23
N PRO A 214 4.23 -11.93 -24.15
CA PRO A 214 3.70 -12.01 -25.50
C PRO A 214 2.25 -12.50 -25.52
N LEU A 215 1.45 -12.05 -26.50
CA LEU A 215 0.05 -12.47 -26.62
C LEU A 215 -0.08 -13.96 -26.94
N THR A 216 0.86 -14.51 -27.70
CA THR A 216 0.90 -15.94 -28.02
C THR A 216 1.91 -16.63 -27.12
N PRO A 217 1.56 -17.75 -26.50
CA PRO A 217 2.50 -18.49 -25.66
C PRO A 217 3.71 -18.97 -26.48
N PRO A 218 4.91 -19.04 -25.86
CA PRO A 218 6.08 -19.66 -26.48
C PRO A 218 5.80 -21.09 -26.92
N ALA A 219 6.53 -21.58 -27.91
CA ALA A 219 6.31 -22.91 -28.47
C ALA A 219 6.44 -24.05 -27.45
N ASP A 220 7.32 -23.86 -26.45
CA ASP A 220 7.56 -24.82 -25.35
C ASP A 220 6.64 -24.62 -24.13
N TYR A 221 5.71 -23.65 -24.19
CA TYR A 221 4.85 -23.32 -23.05
C TYR A 221 4.02 -24.50 -22.54
N TYR A 222 3.62 -25.39 -23.43
CA TYR A 222 2.81 -26.58 -23.13
C TYR A 222 3.65 -27.84 -22.92
N ASP A 223 4.97 -27.76 -22.95
CA ASP A 223 5.85 -28.89 -22.69
C ASP A 223 5.70 -29.34 -21.24
N GLU A 224 5.39 -30.63 -21.06
CA GLU A 224 5.19 -31.23 -19.74
C GLU A 224 6.47 -31.29 -18.90
N GLU A 225 7.65 -31.19 -19.51
CA GLU A 225 8.95 -31.28 -18.83
C GLU A 225 9.55 -29.91 -18.50
N ARG A 226 9.04 -28.83 -19.10
CA ARG A 226 9.60 -27.50 -18.83
C ARG A 226 9.48 -27.11 -17.35
N PRO A 227 10.40 -26.25 -16.82
CA PRO A 227 10.24 -25.69 -15.49
C PRO A 227 8.99 -24.80 -15.41
N LEU A 228 8.38 -24.75 -14.21
CA LEU A 228 7.25 -23.91 -13.87
C LEU A 228 7.75 -22.76 -12.98
N ASP A 229 7.76 -21.56 -13.53
CA ASP A 229 8.26 -20.38 -12.83
C ASP A 229 7.24 -19.84 -11.85
N LEU A 230 7.59 -19.89 -10.56
CA LEU A 230 6.78 -19.40 -9.46
C LEU A 230 7.44 -18.17 -8.84
N ILE A 231 6.78 -17.01 -8.88
CA ILE A 231 7.33 -15.77 -8.33
C ILE A 231 6.63 -15.39 -7.02
N TYR A 232 7.42 -14.95 -6.07
CA TYR A 232 6.97 -14.28 -4.85
C TYR A 232 7.60 -12.88 -4.80
N ILE A 233 6.76 -11.83 -4.73
CA ILE A 233 7.23 -10.45 -4.65
C ILE A 233 6.77 -9.86 -3.32
N GLY A 234 7.72 -9.43 -2.49
CA GLY A 234 7.40 -8.80 -1.23
C GLY A 234 8.49 -8.90 -0.19
N ARG A 235 8.33 -8.13 0.87
CA ARG A 235 9.27 -8.10 1.99
C ARG A 235 9.38 -9.47 2.65
N THR A 236 10.60 -9.86 3.06
CA THR A 236 10.81 -11.08 3.85
C THR A 236 10.55 -10.78 5.33
N ALA A 237 9.29 -10.97 5.76
CA ALA A 237 8.81 -10.63 7.10
C ALA A 237 7.75 -11.64 7.55
N VAL A 238 7.48 -11.67 8.86
CA VAL A 238 6.58 -12.68 9.46
C VAL A 238 5.18 -12.63 8.86
N GLU A 239 4.62 -11.45 8.68
CA GLU A 239 3.27 -11.24 8.15
C GLU A 239 3.12 -11.61 6.67
N LYS A 240 4.23 -11.72 5.94
CA LYS A 240 4.26 -12.09 4.53
C LYS A 240 4.22 -13.60 4.29
N ASP A 241 4.53 -14.40 5.31
CA ASP A 241 4.32 -15.85 5.40
C ASP A 241 4.85 -16.69 4.22
N GLN A 242 6.09 -16.41 3.78
CA GLN A 242 6.80 -17.28 2.82
C GLN A 242 6.89 -18.74 3.29
N PRO A 243 7.02 -19.07 4.61
CA PRO A 243 7.02 -20.44 5.06
C PRO A 243 5.80 -21.28 4.62
N THR A 244 4.61 -20.68 4.49
CA THR A 244 3.43 -21.37 3.94
C THR A 244 3.63 -21.75 2.48
N LEU A 245 4.24 -20.87 1.66
CA LEU A 245 4.60 -21.18 0.28
C LEU A 245 5.60 -22.36 0.19
N TYR A 246 6.66 -22.36 1.02
CA TYR A 246 7.64 -23.45 1.01
C TYR A 246 7.02 -24.81 1.39
N LYS A 247 6.09 -24.81 2.33
CA LYS A 247 5.33 -26.01 2.69
C LYS A 247 4.40 -26.44 1.55
N ALA A 248 3.75 -25.49 0.88
CA ALA A 248 2.87 -25.79 -0.26
C ALA A 248 3.65 -26.42 -1.43
N ILE A 249 4.85 -25.90 -1.73
CA ILE A 249 5.72 -26.48 -2.76
C ILE A 249 6.03 -27.94 -2.44
N ARG A 250 6.28 -28.31 -1.16
CA ARG A 250 6.51 -29.70 -0.75
C ARG A 250 5.29 -30.60 -0.98
N LEU A 251 4.08 -30.04 -0.99
CA LEU A 251 2.83 -30.77 -1.16
C LEU A 251 2.36 -30.85 -2.61
N SER A 252 2.86 -29.95 -3.46
CA SER A 252 2.50 -29.89 -4.87
C SER A 252 3.00 -31.12 -5.63
N LYS A 253 2.15 -31.68 -6.48
CA LYS A 253 2.54 -32.77 -7.41
C LYS A 253 3.56 -32.31 -8.46
N TYR A 254 3.69 -31.00 -8.66
CA TYR A 254 4.64 -30.34 -9.56
C TYR A 254 5.94 -29.90 -8.90
N ALA A 255 6.18 -30.24 -7.63
CA ALA A 255 7.32 -29.76 -6.85
C ALA A 255 8.65 -29.83 -7.62
N LYS A 256 8.93 -30.94 -8.29
CA LYS A 256 10.17 -31.15 -9.08
C LYS A 256 10.36 -30.16 -10.23
N ARG A 257 9.28 -29.67 -10.81
CA ARG A 257 9.27 -28.73 -11.93
C ARG A 257 9.28 -27.28 -11.49
N ILE A 258 8.94 -27.00 -10.21
CA ILE A 258 8.89 -25.60 -9.72
C ILE A 258 10.27 -25.00 -9.67
N ARG A 259 10.43 -23.83 -10.34
CA ARG A 259 11.56 -22.92 -10.23
C ARG A 259 11.10 -21.68 -9.48
N LEU A 260 11.52 -21.56 -8.20
CA LEU A 260 11.05 -20.53 -7.28
C LEU A 260 11.92 -19.29 -7.35
N HIS A 261 11.29 -18.13 -7.52
CA HIS A 261 11.89 -16.81 -7.49
C HIS A 261 11.30 -15.97 -6.35
N ILE A 262 12.15 -15.52 -5.43
CA ILE A 262 11.75 -14.67 -4.31
C ILE A 262 12.40 -13.30 -4.50
N ALA A 263 11.57 -12.30 -4.79
CA ALA A 263 11.96 -10.93 -5.00
C ALA A 263 11.61 -10.09 -3.77
N GLY A 264 12.62 -9.71 -2.98
CA GLY A 264 12.44 -8.85 -1.83
C GLY A 264 13.54 -8.94 -0.79
N ARG A 265 13.47 -8.07 0.19
CA ARG A 265 14.35 -8.01 1.35
C ARG A 265 13.54 -7.76 2.62
N GLY A 266 14.15 -7.97 3.78
CA GLY A 266 13.49 -7.73 5.06
C GLY A 266 14.13 -8.49 6.21
N PRO A 267 13.60 -8.35 7.43
CA PRO A 267 14.25 -8.88 8.66
C PRO A 267 14.34 -10.41 8.70
N LYS A 268 13.60 -11.13 7.86
CA LYS A 268 13.61 -12.59 7.78
C LYS A 268 14.38 -13.13 6.57
N LEU A 269 15.14 -12.28 5.87
CA LEU A 269 15.82 -12.66 4.62
C LEU A 269 16.68 -13.91 4.78
N ASP A 270 17.61 -13.92 5.75
CA ASP A 270 18.53 -15.05 5.96
C ASP A 270 17.81 -16.34 6.36
N GLU A 271 16.80 -16.23 7.24
CA GLU A 271 16.02 -17.38 7.69
C GLU A 271 15.24 -17.98 6.52
N TYR A 272 14.55 -17.14 5.74
CA TYR A 272 13.69 -17.61 4.66
C TYR A 272 14.50 -18.04 3.43
N THR A 273 15.68 -17.46 3.20
CA THR A 273 16.61 -17.95 2.18
C THR A 273 17.06 -19.37 2.49
N LYS A 274 17.45 -19.65 3.75
CA LYS A 274 17.82 -21.01 4.18
C LYS A 274 16.66 -22.02 4.04
N MET A 275 15.44 -21.58 4.34
CA MET A 275 14.25 -22.42 4.17
C MET A 275 13.96 -22.71 2.70
N ALA A 276 14.10 -21.72 1.81
CA ALA A 276 13.93 -21.90 0.38
C ALA A 276 15.02 -22.82 -0.19
N GLU A 277 16.28 -22.60 0.19
CA GLU A 277 17.41 -23.44 -0.21
C GLU A 277 17.24 -24.89 0.21
N LYS A 278 16.67 -25.12 1.39
CA LYS A 278 16.38 -26.46 1.89
C LYS A 278 15.42 -27.26 0.97
N LEU A 279 14.55 -26.60 0.20
CA LEU A 279 13.73 -27.28 -0.80
C LEU A 279 14.60 -27.98 -1.86
N TYR A 280 15.67 -27.32 -2.29
CA TYR A 280 16.60 -27.87 -3.25
C TYR A 280 17.51 -28.94 -2.62
N LEU A 281 18.08 -28.66 -1.46
CA LEU A 281 18.97 -29.61 -0.74
C LEU A 281 18.27 -30.90 -0.34
N ASP A 282 16.98 -30.82 0.05
CA ASP A 282 16.15 -32.00 0.36
C ASP A 282 15.67 -32.72 -0.93
N GLY A 283 16.00 -32.21 -2.11
CA GLY A 283 15.58 -32.75 -3.38
C GLY A 283 14.07 -32.61 -3.64
N VAL A 284 13.38 -31.67 -3.01
CA VAL A 284 11.96 -31.39 -3.26
C VAL A 284 11.78 -30.74 -4.62
N VAL A 285 12.57 -29.74 -4.93
CA VAL A 285 12.62 -29.07 -6.24
C VAL A 285 13.91 -29.45 -6.99
N SER A 286 13.86 -29.45 -8.32
CA SER A 286 15.05 -29.71 -9.14
C SER A 286 15.87 -28.44 -9.43
N TYR A 287 15.31 -27.27 -9.21
CA TYR A 287 15.92 -25.98 -9.48
C TYR A 287 16.21 -25.26 -8.16
N ARG A 288 17.43 -24.71 -8.03
CA ARG A 288 17.82 -23.93 -6.86
C ARG A 288 17.00 -22.64 -6.83
N PRO A 289 16.29 -22.31 -5.74
CA PRO A 289 15.55 -21.07 -5.61
C PRO A 289 16.46 -19.84 -5.74
N THR A 290 15.96 -18.79 -6.40
CA THR A 290 16.63 -17.49 -6.42
C THR A 290 15.99 -16.58 -5.38
N VAL A 291 16.81 -15.92 -4.57
CA VAL A 291 16.37 -14.97 -3.55
C VAL A 291 17.19 -13.70 -3.71
N GLY A 292 16.54 -12.57 -3.89
CA GLY A 292 17.26 -11.31 -4.08
C GLY A 292 16.37 -10.09 -4.15
N PHE A 293 17.03 -8.94 -4.22
CA PHE A 293 16.37 -7.66 -4.52
C PHE A 293 16.58 -7.36 -6.00
N TYR A 294 15.51 -7.06 -6.68
CA TYR A 294 15.46 -6.75 -8.11
C TYR A 294 15.02 -5.30 -8.29
N ASN A 295 15.60 -4.59 -9.25
CA ASN A 295 15.06 -3.31 -9.67
C ASN A 295 13.73 -3.50 -10.41
N ARG A 296 13.05 -2.41 -10.72
CA ARG A 296 11.72 -2.47 -11.34
C ARG A 296 11.70 -3.19 -12.68
N GLU A 297 12.69 -2.94 -13.55
CA GLU A 297 12.77 -3.56 -14.87
C GLU A 297 13.02 -5.06 -14.78
N GLU A 298 14.01 -5.46 -13.98
CA GLU A 298 14.30 -6.88 -13.70
C GLU A 298 13.07 -7.61 -13.14
N LEU A 299 12.33 -6.94 -12.24
CA LEU A 299 11.12 -7.52 -11.65
C LEU A 299 10.00 -7.72 -12.68
N ARG A 300 9.82 -6.76 -13.60
CA ARG A 300 8.87 -6.87 -14.70
C ARG A 300 9.21 -8.03 -15.64
N GLU A 301 10.49 -8.15 -16.04
CA GLU A 301 10.95 -9.23 -16.89
C GLU A 301 10.76 -10.60 -16.21
N LEU A 302 11.06 -10.68 -14.91
CA LEU A 302 10.88 -11.90 -14.13
C LEU A 302 9.39 -12.26 -14.03
N ALA A 303 8.54 -11.28 -13.74
CA ALA A 303 7.10 -11.48 -13.67
C ALA A 303 6.52 -11.90 -15.02
N ALA A 304 6.91 -11.25 -16.14
CA ALA A 304 6.41 -11.60 -17.47
C ALA A 304 6.70 -13.05 -17.88
N LYS A 305 7.76 -13.66 -17.32
CA LYS A 305 8.13 -15.07 -17.57
C LYS A 305 7.46 -16.05 -16.60
N ALA A 306 6.96 -15.56 -15.46
CA ALA A 306 6.42 -16.41 -14.40
C ALA A 306 5.11 -17.10 -14.80
N ASP A 307 4.93 -18.31 -14.37
CA ASP A 307 3.67 -19.06 -14.54
C ASP A 307 2.61 -18.64 -13.54
N LEU A 308 3.03 -18.45 -12.27
CA LEU A 308 2.17 -18.01 -11.18
C LEU A 308 2.89 -17.00 -10.29
N ALA A 309 2.13 -16.09 -9.73
CA ALA A 309 2.57 -15.21 -8.64
C ALA A 309 1.84 -15.58 -7.35
N VAL A 310 2.57 -15.81 -6.25
CA VAL A 310 1.96 -16.17 -4.97
C VAL A 310 2.07 -15.01 -3.98
N HIS A 311 0.97 -14.73 -3.28
CA HIS A 311 0.91 -13.75 -2.21
C HIS A 311 0.30 -14.37 -0.97
N SER A 312 1.14 -14.84 -0.05
CA SER A 312 0.73 -15.59 1.16
C SER A 312 0.51 -14.71 2.40
N ALA A 313 0.58 -13.38 2.28
CA ALA A 313 0.49 -12.48 3.42
C ALA A 313 -0.86 -12.59 4.16
N PHE A 314 -0.81 -12.74 5.49
CA PHE A 314 -2.00 -12.76 6.34
C PHE A 314 -2.29 -11.40 7.00
N ILE A 315 -1.36 -10.43 6.92
CA ILE A 315 -1.58 -9.03 7.26
C ILE A 315 -1.06 -8.19 6.09
N GLU A 316 -1.97 -7.54 5.38
CA GLU A 316 -1.65 -6.70 4.22
C GLU A 316 -2.76 -5.68 3.99
N VAL A 317 -2.42 -4.42 3.86
CA VAL A 317 -3.42 -3.37 3.61
C VAL A 317 -3.96 -3.48 2.20
N GLU A 318 -3.08 -3.56 1.22
CA GLU A 318 -3.46 -3.57 -0.20
C GLU A 318 -2.71 -4.63 -1.03
N GLY A 319 -1.39 -4.75 -0.88
CA GLY A 319 -0.59 -5.73 -1.63
C GLY A 319 -0.16 -5.25 -3.01
N MET A 320 0.41 -4.05 -3.09
CA MET A 320 0.86 -3.45 -4.36
C MET A 320 1.79 -4.34 -5.19
N SER A 321 2.63 -5.15 -4.53
CA SER A 321 3.57 -6.04 -5.22
C SER A 321 2.89 -7.10 -6.10
N ILE A 322 1.72 -7.61 -5.70
CA ILE A 322 1.00 -8.58 -6.52
C ILE A 322 0.33 -7.90 -7.72
N THR A 323 -0.12 -6.65 -7.57
CA THR A 323 -0.73 -5.90 -8.68
C THR A 323 0.29 -5.58 -9.77
N GLU A 324 1.55 -5.34 -9.41
CA GLU A 324 2.65 -5.16 -10.37
C GLU A 324 2.91 -6.45 -11.18
N ALA A 325 2.87 -7.62 -10.54
CA ALA A 325 2.96 -8.90 -11.26
C ALA A 325 1.75 -9.13 -12.18
N MET A 326 0.54 -8.81 -11.71
CA MET A 326 -0.69 -8.98 -12.50
C MET A 326 -0.68 -8.14 -13.77
N GLN A 327 -0.07 -6.95 -13.79
CA GLN A 327 0.11 -6.14 -15.00
C GLN A 327 0.94 -6.87 -16.08
N GLN A 328 1.80 -7.82 -15.68
CA GLN A 328 2.57 -8.66 -16.58
C GLN A 328 1.83 -9.93 -17.01
N ALA A 329 0.50 -9.95 -16.90
CA ALA A 329 -0.37 -11.06 -17.27
C ALA A 329 -0.04 -12.37 -16.54
N VAL A 330 0.35 -12.29 -15.27
CA VAL A 330 0.57 -13.45 -14.39
C VAL A 330 -0.68 -13.71 -13.57
N VAL A 331 -1.08 -14.97 -13.46
CA VAL A 331 -2.17 -15.37 -12.57
C VAL A 331 -1.67 -15.35 -11.13
N PRO A 332 -2.32 -14.59 -10.23
CA PRO A 332 -1.97 -14.61 -8.83
C PRO A 332 -2.67 -15.75 -8.08
N VAL A 333 -2.04 -16.23 -6.99
CA VAL A 333 -2.67 -17.07 -5.95
C VAL A 333 -2.52 -16.34 -4.61
N ILE A 334 -3.62 -15.85 -4.07
CA ILE A 334 -3.65 -14.85 -3.01
C ILE A 334 -4.27 -15.42 -1.73
N ALA A 335 -3.61 -15.20 -0.59
CA ALA A 335 -4.15 -15.57 0.71
C ALA A 335 -5.36 -14.71 1.11
N THR A 336 -6.43 -15.35 1.59
CA THR A 336 -7.56 -14.69 2.25
C THR A 336 -7.34 -14.70 3.76
N ALA A 337 -7.39 -13.51 4.37
CA ALA A 337 -7.23 -13.37 5.82
C ALA A 337 -8.00 -12.16 6.35
N ARG A 338 -8.30 -12.20 7.65
CA ARG A 338 -9.04 -11.11 8.34
C ARG A 338 -8.37 -9.74 8.18
N TYR A 339 -7.04 -9.70 8.14
CA TYR A 339 -6.24 -8.47 8.08
C TYR A 339 -5.49 -8.33 6.75
N SER A 340 -5.96 -9.02 5.70
CA SER A 340 -5.40 -8.87 4.35
C SER A 340 -6.48 -8.42 3.38
N GLY A 341 -6.26 -7.27 2.74
CA GLY A 341 -7.14 -6.72 1.73
C GLY A 341 -6.81 -7.20 0.31
N THR A 342 -5.68 -7.89 0.12
CA THR A 342 -5.14 -8.24 -1.21
C THR A 342 -6.08 -9.15 -2.01
N ALA A 343 -6.90 -9.97 -1.35
CA ALA A 343 -7.85 -10.87 -2.03
C ALA A 343 -8.91 -10.11 -2.86
N THR A 344 -9.06 -8.80 -2.66
CA THR A 344 -9.92 -7.93 -3.51
C THR A 344 -9.50 -7.93 -4.99
N TYR A 345 -8.24 -8.27 -5.29
CA TYR A 345 -7.72 -8.33 -6.65
C TYR A 345 -7.98 -9.67 -7.35
N ALA A 346 -8.37 -10.71 -6.63
CA ALA A 346 -8.70 -11.99 -7.23
C ALA A 346 -9.96 -11.88 -8.09
N LEU A 347 -9.92 -12.42 -9.31
CA LEU A 347 -11.06 -12.44 -10.21
C LEU A 347 -12.12 -13.45 -9.76
N ASP A 348 -11.67 -14.54 -9.12
CA ASP A 348 -12.53 -15.60 -8.58
C ASP A 348 -11.78 -16.46 -7.54
N GLU A 349 -12.48 -17.45 -6.97
CA GLU A 349 -11.98 -18.33 -5.90
C GLU A 349 -10.83 -19.26 -6.30
N ARG A 350 -10.61 -19.49 -7.61
CA ARG A 350 -9.50 -20.30 -8.11
C ARG A 350 -8.15 -19.69 -7.80
N SER A 351 -8.11 -18.37 -7.63
CA SER A 351 -6.91 -17.58 -7.31
C SER A 351 -6.83 -17.21 -5.82
N THR A 352 -7.62 -17.84 -4.95
CA THR A 352 -7.57 -17.55 -3.50
C THR A 352 -7.44 -18.82 -2.68
N PHE A 353 -6.80 -18.71 -1.50
CA PHE A 353 -6.68 -19.77 -0.51
C PHE A 353 -6.72 -19.21 0.91
N PRO A 354 -7.16 -19.97 1.94
CA PRO A 354 -7.09 -19.54 3.32
C PRO A 354 -5.64 -19.30 3.77
N ALA A 355 -5.35 -18.15 4.35
CA ALA A 355 -3.99 -17.85 4.83
C ALA A 355 -3.51 -18.94 5.79
N ARG A 356 -2.21 -19.27 5.72
CA ARG A 356 -1.53 -20.29 6.54
C ARG A 356 -1.99 -21.72 6.28
N ASP A 357 -2.70 -21.96 5.19
CA ASP A 357 -3.05 -23.30 4.74
C ASP A 357 -2.18 -23.71 3.53
N PRO A 358 -1.06 -24.40 3.76
CA PRO A 358 -0.17 -24.83 2.68
C PRO A 358 -0.81 -25.89 1.77
N LYS A 359 -1.78 -26.66 2.27
CA LYS A 359 -2.47 -27.66 1.47
C LYS A 359 -3.40 -27.00 0.47
N ALA A 360 -4.22 -26.06 0.92
CA ALA A 360 -5.08 -25.29 0.03
C ALA A 360 -4.27 -24.49 -1.01
N LEU A 361 -3.13 -23.91 -0.60
CA LEU A 361 -2.23 -23.23 -1.55
C LEU A 361 -1.67 -24.20 -2.60
N ALA A 362 -1.22 -25.39 -2.19
CA ALA A 362 -0.74 -26.41 -3.13
C ALA A 362 -1.81 -26.82 -4.13
N GLU A 363 -3.05 -27.05 -3.66
CA GLU A 363 -4.19 -27.39 -4.51
C GLU A 363 -4.49 -26.31 -5.56
N LYS A 364 -4.40 -25.02 -5.18
CA LYS A 364 -4.59 -23.89 -6.12
C LYS A 364 -3.45 -23.76 -7.13
N MET A 365 -2.21 -23.95 -6.68
CA MET A 365 -1.04 -23.97 -7.57
C MET A 365 -1.16 -25.12 -8.58
N ASP A 366 -1.47 -26.33 -8.11
CA ASP A 366 -1.63 -27.52 -8.93
C ASP A 366 -2.76 -27.35 -9.95
N TYR A 367 -3.90 -26.76 -9.54
CA TYR A 367 -4.98 -26.43 -10.47
C TYR A 367 -4.49 -25.58 -11.65
N TRP A 368 -3.79 -24.50 -11.38
CA TRP A 368 -3.31 -23.61 -12.44
C TRP A 368 -2.21 -24.24 -13.30
N PHE A 369 -1.42 -25.14 -12.73
CA PHE A 369 -0.43 -25.91 -13.51
C PHE A 369 -1.08 -27.00 -14.38
N ASP A 370 -2.20 -27.57 -13.96
CA ASP A 370 -3.01 -28.51 -14.75
C ASP A 370 -3.70 -27.83 -15.95
N HIS A 371 -3.92 -26.51 -15.89
CA HIS A 371 -4.70 -25.77 -16.90
C HIS A 371 -3.87 -24.65 -17.56
N PRO A 372 -2.79 -24.97 -18.31
CA PRO A 372 -1.85 -23.98 -18.82
C PRO A 372 -2.47 -23.01 -19.82
N GLN A 373 -3.40 -23.45 -20.67
CA GLN A 373 -4.10 -22.55 -21.60
C GLN A 373 -4.98 -21.57 -20.84
N GLU A 374 -5.81 -22.06 -19.92
CA GLU A 374 -6.66 -21.19 -19.10
C GLU A 374 -5.85 -20.23 -18.26
N ARG A 375 -4.70 -20.68 -17.71
CA ARG A 375 -3.77 -19.84 -16.96
C ARG A 375 -3.23 -18.71 -17.83
N TRP A 376 -2.83 -19.00 -19.08
CA TRP A 376 -2.35 -17.99 -20.00
C TRP A 376 -3.40 -16.92 -20.31
N GLU A 377 -4.60 -17.33 -20.68
CA GLU A 377 -5.72 -16.45 -21.01
C GLU A 377 -6.17 -15.63 -19.79
N THR A 378 -6.23 -16.26 -18.62
CA THR A 378 -6.63 -15.60 -17.36
C THR A 378 -5.58 -14.58 -16.91
N GLY A 379 -4.29 -14.80 -17.20
CA GLY A 379 -3.25 -13.81 -16.95
C GLY A 379 -3.56 -12.48 -17.61
N PHE A 380 -3.96 -12.46 -18.88
CA PHE A 380 -4.35 -11.22 -19.59
C PHE A 380 -5.64 -10.59 -19.01
N ARG A 381 -6.58 -11.40 -18.51
CA ARG A 381 -7.76 -10.87 -17.82
C ARG A 381 -7.34 -10.16 -16.51
N TYR A 382 -6.33 -10.67 -15.81
CA TYR A 382 -5.75 -10.01 -14.65
C TYR A 382 -5.07 -8.69 -15.03
N ALA A 383 -4.26 -8.67 -16.09
CA ALA A 383 -3.62 -7.44 -16.57
C ALA A 383 -4.66 -6.35 -16.93
N GLU A 384 -5.73 -6.74 -17.64
CA GLU A 384 -6.82 -5.81 -17.98
C GLU A 384 -7.54 -5.29 -16.73
N SER A 385 -7.74 -6.15 -15.72
CA SER A 385 -8.40 -5.76 -14.47
C SER A 385 -7.62 -4.71 -13.67
N MET A 386 -6.32 -4.56 -13.89
CA MET A 386 -5.49 -3.56 -13.21
C MET A 386 -5.71 -2.14 -13.72
N LYS A 387 -6.25 -1.95 -14.92
CA LYS A 387 -6.53 -0.62 -15.49
C LYS A 387 -7.44 0.23 -14.60
N LYS A 388 -8.40 -0.37 -13.90
CA LYS A 388 -9.28 0.35 -12.97
C LYS A 388 -8.56 0.93 -11.75
N TYR A 389 -7.34 0.46 -11.48
CA TYR A 389 -6.52 0.89 -10.36
C TYR A 389 -5.35 1.80 -10.79
N GLU A 390 -5.34 2.25 -12.03
CA GLU A 390 -4.30 3.16 -12.51
C GLU A 390 -4.21 4.43 -11.66
N ILE A 391 -2.99 4.82 -11.30
CA ILE A 391 -2.72 5.90 -10.36
C ILE A 391 -3.34 7.23 -10.78
N ALA A 392 -3.40 7.52 -12.09
CA ALA A 392 -4.04 8.74 -12.59
C ALA A 392 -5.54 8.81 -12.27
N GLY A 393 -6.25 7.67 -12.32
CA GLY A 393 -7.64 7.55 -11.90
C GLY A 393 -7.80 7.74 -10.40
N CYS A 394 -6.92 7.10 -9.63
CA CYS A 394 -6.89 7.21 -8.17
C CYS A 394 -6.58 8.63 -7.71
N ALA A 395 -5.61 9.31 -8.34
CA ALA A 395 -5.28 10.69 -8.03
C ALA A 395 -6.44 11.65 -8.30
N ARG A 396 -7.19 11.47 -9.39
CA ARG A 396 -8.41 12.28 -9.65
C ARG A 396 -9.44 12.11 -8.54
N ALA A 397 -9.70 10.87 -8.11
CA ALA A 397 -10.62 10.59 -7.01
C ALA A 397 -10.12 11.20 -5.68
N LEU A 398 -8.81 11.20 -5.45
CA LEU A 398 -8.19 11.81 -4.28
C LEU A 398 -8.34 13.34 -4.30
N ILE A 399 -8.12 13.99 -5.45
CA ILE A 399 -8.36 15.43 -5.65
C ILE A 399 -9.82 15.78 -5.36
N ASP A 400 -10.77 14.99 -5.85
CA ASP A 400 -12.21 15.21 -5.59
C ASP A 400 -12.52 15.07 -4.09
N MET A 401 -11.89 14.15 -3.40
CA MET A 401 -11.99 14.03 -1.94
C MET A 401 -11.45 15.28 -1.21
N PHE A 402 -10.27 15.76 -1.59
CA PHE A 402 -9.70 16.97 -1.00
C PHE A 402 -10.61 18.19 -1.19
N ARG A 403 -11.18 18.35 -2.39
CA ARG A 403 -12.13 19.42 -2.67
C ARG A 403 -13.38 19.34 -1.80
N LYS A 404 -13.94 18.14 -1.63
CA LYS A 404 -15.08 17.90 -0.73
C LYS A 404 -14.73 18.23 0.73
N ALA A 405 -13.52 17.87 1.20
CA ALA A 405 -13.08 18.20 2.55
C ALA A 405 -12.96 19.71 2.76
N VAL A 406 -12.40 20.44 1.80
CA VAL A 406 -12.27 21.90 1.84
C VAL A 406 -13.65 22.56 1.82
N GLU A 407 -14.57 22.08 1.00
CA GLU A 407 -15.95 22.62 0.90
C GLU A 407 -16.74 22.36 2.19
N ALA A 408 -16.69 21.14 2.72
CA ALA A 408 -17.35 20.79 3.98
C ALA A 408 -16.90 21.71 5.13
N LYS A 409 -15.58 21.97 5.21
CA LYS A 409 -15.01 22.83 6.25
C LYS A 409 -15.45 24.29 6.11
N LYS A 410 -15.50 24.81 4.89
CA LYS A 410 -16.04 26.17 4.61
C LYS A 410 -17.50 26.30 5.05
N ASN A 411 -18.31 25.29 4.77
CA ASN A 411 -19.73 25.30 5.13
C ASN A 411 -19.93 25.27 6.66
N GLU A 412 -19.16 24.44 7.40
CA GLU A 412 -19.18 24.46 8.87
C GLU A 412 -18.83 25.83 9.44
N THR A 413 -17.81 26.48 8.90
CA THR A 413 -17.37 27.81 9.33
C THR A 413 -18.44 28.86 9.07
N SER A 414 -19.10 28.80 7.90
CA SER A 414 -20.17 29.73 7.52
C SER A 414 -21.42 29.56 8.41
N VAL A 415 -21.83 28.34 8.70
CA VAL A 415 -22.96 28.05 9.61
C VAL A 415 -22.67 28.56 11.02
N ASN A 416 -21.48 28.30 11.54
CA ASN A 416 -21.09 28.77 12.86
C ASN A 416 -21.02 30.31 12.93
N HIS A 417 -20.62 30.97 11.85
CA HIS A 417 -20.62 32.45 11.78
C HIS A 417 -22.02 33.02 11.78
N HIS A 418 -22.97 32.39 11.08
CA HIS A 418 -24.39 32.78 11.09
C HIS A 418 -25.05 32.56 12.45
N ILE A 419 -24.72 31.47 13.16
CA ILE A 419 -25.25 31.19 14.51
C ILE A 419 -24.72 32.24 15.51
N VAL A 420 -23.47 32.59 15.43
CA VAL A 420 -22.87 33.63 16.31
C VAL A 420 -23.47 34.99 16.05
N LEU A 421 -23.74 35.35 14.80
CA LEU A 421 -24.35 36.63 14.43
C LEU A 421 -25.86 36.71 14.76
N SER A 422 -26.56 35.56 14.78
CA SER A 422 -27.99 35.51 15.08
C SER A 422 -28.33 35.50 16.58
N GLY A 423 -27.36 35.37 17.46
CA GLY A 423 -27.54 35.52 18.91
C GLY A 423 -28.40 34.44 19.60
N ASN A 424 -28.66 33.28 18.94
CA ASN A 424 -29.56 32.25 19.46
C ASN A 424 -28.82 30.96 19.83
N PRO A 425 -28.54 30.71 21.13
CA PRO A 425 -27.78 29.54 21.61
C PRO A 425 -28.55 28.20 21.52
N SER A 426 -29.85 28.21 21.16
CA SER A 426 -30.73 27.05 21.38
C SER A 426 -30.82 26.09 20.17
N GLN A 427 -30.16 26.36 19.03
CA GLN A 427 -30.21 25.46 17.85
C GLN A 427 -29.07 24.43 17.77
N THR A 428 -28.06 24.52 18.61
CA THR A 428 -26.84 23.70 18.51
C THR A 428 -27.00 22.24 18.98
N ILE A 429 -28.16 21.83 19.52
CA ILE A 429 -28.32 20.50 20.16
C ILE A 429 -29.30 19.56 19.43
N ARG A 430 -30.02 20.00 18.39
CA ARG A 430 -31.11 19.18 17.80
C ARG A 430 -30.81 18.47 16.48
N GLU A 431 -29.78 18.81 15.73
CA GLU A 431 -29.56 18.22 14.39
C GLU A 431 -28.65 16.97 14.35
N HIS A 432 -28.05 16.54 15.46
CA HIS A 432 -27.23 15.32 15.49
C HIS A 432 -27.98 14.04 15.90
N ARG A 433 -29.32 14.02 15.93
CA ARG A 433 -30.09 12.84 16.34
C ARG A 433 -31.01 12.19 15.31
N HIS A 434 -31.06 12.68 14.07
CA HIS A 434 -31.87 12.04 13.01
C HIS A 434 -31.08 11.89 11.71
N SER A 435 -30.15 10.94 11.67
CA SER A 435 -29.81 10.14 10.50
C SER A 435 -28.97 8.98 10.98
N ALA A 436 -29.66 7.92 11.39
CA ALA A 436 -29.13 6.58 11.55
C ALA A 436 -29.14 5.87 10.20
#